data_22564cf8c6e5f0c7847facdaed58bae2
#
_entry.id   22564cf8c6e5f0c7847facdaed58bae2
#
_cell.length_a   1.000
_cell.length_b   1.000
_cell.length_c   1.000
_cell.angle_alpha   90.00
_cell.angle_beta   90.00
_cell.angle_gamma   90.00
#
_symmetry.space_group_name_H-M   'P 1'
#
loop_
_entity.id
_entity.type
_entity.pdbx_description
1 polymer ?
#
loop_
_entity_poly.entity_id
_entity_poly.type
_entity_poly.pdbx_seq_one_letter_code
_entity_poly.pdbx_strand_id
1 'polypeptide(L)'
;MKQVLTFITFLIFSTSIHAKDSTIFTPVSDLILAVSNFDHAKMRAVVDDSFLLLEHGEVWTIDDFVNVVKPADYIRTNYFSVINSRVEGDVAFINYWNKANIKNTERSIDIYWLESVVVSKVGDKWLLSQMHSTRLPQDEIPKGVTFIKQQI
;
A
#
# COMPACT_ATOMS: atom_id res chain seq x y z
N MET A 1 52.31 -4.00 39.31
CA MET A 1 51.55 -3.22 38.34
C MET A 1 50.50 -4.14 37.70
N LYS A 2 49.22 -4.00 38.10
CA LYS A 2 48.11 -4.80 37.55
C LYS A 2 47.42 -3.95 36.46
N GLN A 3 47.47 -4.42 35.21
CA GLN A 3 46.71 -3.81 34.12
C GLN A 3 45.26 -4.29 34.18
N VAL A 4 44.31 -3.30 34.30
CA VAL A 4 42.89 -3.56 34.20
C VAL A 4 42.51 -3.39 32.74
N LEU A 5 42.09 -4.47 32.13
CA LEU A 5 41.60 -4.52 30.75
C LEU A 5 40.08 -4.24 30.77
N THR A 6 39.71 -3.01 30.41
CA THR A 6 38.28 -2.61 30.31
C THR A 6 37.72 -3.08 28.98
N PHE A 7 36.81 -4.08 29.03
CA PHE A 7 36.03 -4.51 27.87
C PHE A 7 34.87 -3.55 27.67
N ILE A 8 34.91 -2.77 26.58
CA ILE A 8 33.77 -1.96 26.13
C ILE A 8 32.91 -2.85 25.25
N THR A 9 31.76 -3.28 25.80
CA THR A 9 30.75 -4.02 25.05
C THR A 9 29.92 -3.02 24.24
N PHE A 10 30.13 -3.00 22.92
CA PHE A 10 29.31 -2.23 21.99
C PHE A 10 27.97 -2.94 21.80
N LEU A 11 26.90 -2.43 22.40
CA LEU A 11 25.52 -2.90 22.12
C LEU A 11 25.10 -2.34 20.75
N ILE A 12 25.08 -3.21 19.75
CA ILE A 12 24.52 -2.89 18.44
C ILE A 12 22.99 -2.95 18.57
N PHE A 13 22.36 -1.81 18.73
CA PHE A 13 20.91 -1.67 18.53
C PHE A 13 20.61 -1.77 17.04
N SER A 14 20.34 -2.98 16.56
CA SER A 14 19.76 -3.19 15.22
C SER A 14 18.35 -2.66 15.21
N THR A 15 18.14 -1.59 14.49
CA THR A 15 16.83 -0.96 14.32
C THR A 15 15.90 -1.84 13.47
N SER A 16 14.94 -2.49 14.13
CA SER A 16 13.87 -3.28 13.51
C SER A 16 12.77 -2.39 12.90
N ILE A 17 13.10 -1.23 12.34
CA ILE A 17 12.13 -0.27 11.82
C ILE A 17 11.52 -0.74 10.49
N HIS A 18 12.30 -1.44 9.64
CA HIS A 18 11.82 -1.88 8.32
C HIS A 18 10.78 -3.02 8.33
N ALA A 19 10.82 -3.92 9.31
CA ALA A 19 9.89 -5.05 9.36
C ALA A 19 8.47 -4.66 9.80
N LYS A 20 8.32 -3.59 10.60
CA LYS A 20 7.02 -3.12 11.10
C LYS A 20 6.24 -2.38 10.01
N ASP A 21 6.92 -1.61 9.16
CA ASP A 21 6.28 -0.85 8.07
C ASP A 21 5.77 -1.76 6.95
N SER A 22 6.47 -2.87 6.66
CA SER A 22 6.02 -3.80 5.61
C SER A 22 4.70 -4.50 5.98
N THR A 23 4.45 -4.81 7.24
CA THR A 23 3.24 -5.52 7.67
C THR A 23 1.99 -4.65 7.61
N ILE A 24 2.08 -3.35 7.92
CA ILE A 24 0.95 -2.42 7.83
C ILE A 24 0.58 -2.07 6.38
N PHE A 25 1.53 -2.14 5.43
CA PHE A 25 1.29 -1.90 4.01
C PHE A 25 0.76 -3.13 3.27
N THR A 26 0.84 -4.32 3.86
CA THR A 26 0.39 -5.58 3.25
C THR A 26 -1.06 -5.53 2.76
N PRO A 27 -2.08 -5.06 3.54
CA PRO A 27 -3.46 -5.03 3.06
C PRO A 27 -3.64 -4.09 1.85
N VAL A 28 -2.86 -3.00 1.75
CA VAL A 28 -2.86 -2.13 0.55
C VAL A 28 -2.32 -2.89 -0.66
N SER A 29 -1.13 -3.47 -0.50
CA SER A 29 -0.49 -4.25 -1.57
C SER A 29 -1.40 -5.40 -2.04
N ASP A 30 -1.97 -6.14 -1.10
CA ASP A 30 -2.88 -7.26 -1.38
C ASP A 30 -4.17 -6.81 -2.08
N LEU A 31 -4.77 -5.67 -1.67
CA LEU A 31 -5.96 -5.14 -2.33
C LEU A 31 -5.65 -4.78 -3.80
N ILE A 32 -4.57 -4.06 -4.05
CA ILE A 32 -4.20 -3.64 -5.41
C ILE A 32 -3.80 -4.85 -6.28
N LEU A 33 -3.17 -5.88 -5.69
CA LEU A 33 -2.91 -7.14 -6.39
C LEU A 33 -4.22 -7.87 -6.74
N ALA A 34 -5.16 -7.93 -5.79
CA ALA A 34 -6.48 -8.54 -6.02
C ALA A 34 -7.25 -7.81 -7.12
N VAL A 35 -7.21 -6.47 -7.17
CA VAL A 35 -7.76 -5.66 -8.27
C VAL A 35 -7.11 -6.04 -9.60
N SER A 36 -5.78 -6.23 -9.63
CA SER A 36 -5.05 -6.58 -10.85
C SER A 36 -5.41 -7.96 -11.39
N ASN A 37 -5.79 -8.87 -10.49
CA ASN A 37 -6.15 -10.27 -10.82
C ASN A 37 -7.66 -10.50 -10.88
N PHE A 38 -8.48 -9.45 -10.72
CA PHE A 38 -9.93 -9.53 -10.64
C PHE A 38 -10.43 -10.48 -9.53
N ASP A 39 -9.64 -10.62 -8.45
CA ASP A 39 -9.94 -11.50 -7.32
C ASP A 39 -10.84 -10.79 -6.30
N HIS A 40 -12.13 -10.85 -6.55
CA HIS A 40 -13.15 -10.21 -5.71
C HIS A 40 -13.20 -10.76 -4.28
N ALA A 41 -12.89 -12.05 -4.10
CA ALA A 41 -12.86 -12.65 -2.77
C ALA A 41 -11.69 -12.09 -1.94
N LYS A 42 -10.51 -11.98 -2.56
CA LYS A 42 -9.34 -11.39 -1.90
C LYS A 42 -9.54 -9.90 -1.64
N MET A 43 -10.17 -9.15 -2.55
CA MET A 43 -10.51 -7.73 -2.30
C MET A 43 -11.31 -7.56 -1.01
N ARG A 44 -12.33 -8.39 -0.78
CA ARG A 44 -13.13 -8.36 0.47
C ARG A 44 -12.35 -8.83 1.69
N ALA A 45 -11.46 -9.78 1.54
CA ALA A 45 -10.73 -10.38 2.67
C ALA A 45 -9.64 -9.48 3.27
N VAL A 46 -9.24 -8.40 2.60
CA VAL A 46 -8.17 -7.48 3.04
C VAL A 46 -8.69 -6.14 3.56
N VAL A 47 -10.00 -5.96 3.60
CA VAL A 47 -10.66 -4.78 4.17
C VAL A 47 -11.49 -5.17 5.38
N ASP A 48 -11.77 -4.23 6.27
CA ASP A 48 -12.73 -4.45 7.36
C ASP A 48 -14.17 -4.11 6.94
N ASP A 49 -15.13 -4.42 7.81
CA ASP A 49 -16.56 -4.24 7.52
C ASP A 49 -16.97 -2.76 7.33
N SER A 50 -16.13 -1.82 7.78
CA SER A 50 -16.40 -0.39 7.70
C SER A 50 -15.71 0.28 6.51
N PHE A 51 -15.02 -0.49 5.66
CA PHE A 51 -14.19 0.04 4.58
C PHE A 51 -14.95 1.01 3.67
N LEU A 52 -14.32 2.16 3.43
CA LEU A 52 -14.76 3.15 2.45
C LEU A 52 -13.60 3.56 1.54
N LEU A 53 -13.86 3.56 0.23
CA LEU A 53 -13.00 4.21 -0.76
C LEU A 53 -13.59 5.57 -1.13
N LEU A 54 -12.80 6.62 -0.97
CA LEU A 54 -13.11 7.98 -1.38
C LEU A 54 -12.33 8.30 -2.66
N GLU A 55 -13.01 8.37 -3.80
CA GLU A 55 -12.37 8.63 -5.09
C GLU A 55 -13.28 9.49 -5.97
N HIS A 56 -12.72 10.49 -6.64
CA HIS A 56 -13.42 11.39 -7.57
C HIS A 56 -14.69 12.08 -7.01
N GLY A 57 -14.72 12.33 -5.69
CA GLY A 57 -15.90 12.91 -5.03
C GLY A 57 -17.00 11.91 -4.74
N GLU A 58 -16.77 10.63 -4.95
CA GLU A 58 -17.68 9.53 -4.63
C GLU A 58 -17.20 8.78 -3.38
N VAL A 59 -18.14 8.13 -2.71
CA VAL A 59 -17.90 7.28 -1.55
C VAL A 59 -18.38 5.88 -1.90
N TRP A 60 -17.46 4.93 -1.95
CA TRP A 60 -17.71 3.55 -2.33
C TRP A 60 -17.49 2.60 -1.14
N THR A 61 -18.42 1.69 -0.96
CA THR A 61 -18.22 0.50 -0.12
C THR A 61 -17.33 -0.51 -0.85
N ILE A 62 -16.91 -1.57 -0.15
CA ILE A 62 -16.16 -2.65 -0.81
C ILE A 62 -17.00 -3.32 -1.91
N ASP A 63 -18.33 -3.39 -1.74
CA ASP A 63 -19.22 -3.98 -2.76
C ASP A 63 -19.28 -3.11 -4.02
N ASP A 64 -19.35 -1.79 -3.86
CA ASP A 64 -19.30 -0.85 -4.99
C ASP A 64 -17.97 -0.98 -5.73
N PHE A 65 -16.86 -1.04 -5.00
CA PHE A 65 -15.52 -1.20 -5.60
C PHE A 65 -15.38 -2.53 -6.36
N VAL A 66 -15.78 -3.62 -5.76
CA VAL A 66 -15.78 -4.95 -6.42
C VAL A 66 -16.65 -4.94 -7.69
N ASN A 67 -17.79 -4.25 -7.65
CA ASN A 67 -18.71 -4.21 -8.78
C ASN A 67 -18.15 -3.49 -10.01
N VAL A 68 -17.19 -2.58 -9.87
CA VAL A 68 -16.53 -1.90 -11.00
C VAL A 68 -15.28 -2.62 -11.50
N VAL A 69 -14.69 -3.51 -10.70
CA VAL A 69 -13.53 -4.32 -11.09
C VAL A 69 -14.02 -5.53 -11.89
N LYS A 70 -13.92 -5.43 -13.22
CA LYS A 70 -14.36 -6.48 -14.15
C LYS A 70 -13.19 -7.10 -14.89
N PRO A 71 -13.21 -8.42 -15.17
CA PRO A 71 -12.22 -9.05 -16.02
C PRO A 71 -12.08 -8.33 -17.36
N ALA A 72 -10.84 -8.12 -17.79
CA ALA A 72 -10.53 -7.46 -19.05
C ALA A 72 -9.20 -7.99 -19.61
N ASP A 73 -9.00 -7.84 -20.91
CA ASP A 73 -7.80 -8.31 -21.60
C ASP A 73 -6.67 -7.28 -21.48
N TYR A 74 -6.10 -7.18 -20.27
CA TYR A 74 -4.89 -6.43 -20.02
C TYR A 74 -4.10 -7.03 -18.86
N ILE A 75 -2.80 -6.72 -18.83
CA ILE A 75 -1.92 -6.97 -17.69
C ILE A 75 -1.76 -5.65 -16.93
N ARG A 76 -2.02 -5.68 -15.62
CA ARG A 76 -1.74 -4.57 -14.72
C ARG A 76 -0.51 -4.88 -13.88
N THR A 77 0.46 -3.98 -13.91
CA THR A 77 1.64 -4.03 -13.05
C THR A 77 1.63 -2.82 -12.12
N ASN A 78 1.75 -3.06 -10.82
CA ASN A 78 1.66 -2.01 -9.82
C ASN A 78 3.03 -1.63 -9.28
N TYR A 79 3.16 -0.35 -8.89
CA TYR A 79 4.35 0.23 -8.31
C TYR A 79 3.94 1.19 -7.20
N PHE A 80 4.71 1.21 -6.11
CA PHE A 80 4.43 2.08 -4.97
C PHE A 80 5.67 2.89 -4.58
N SER A 81 5.42 4.06 -4.00
CA SER A 81 6.41 4.88 -3.33
C SER A 81 5.80 5.41 -2.03
N VAL A 82 6.15 4.79 -0.91
CA VAL A 82 5.64 5.22 0.40
C VAL A 82 6.27 6.55 0.78
N ILE A 83 5.44 7.53 1.12
CA ILE A 83 5.84 8.87 1.55
C ILE A 83 6.15 8.84 3.05
N ASN A 84 5.20 8.34 3.83
CA ASN A 84 5.34 8.14 5.28
C ASN A 84 4.29 7.15 5.79
N SER A 85 4.52 6.68 7.01
CA SER A 85 3.57 5.89 7.77
C SER A 85 3.65 6.25 9.26
N ARG A 86 2.53 6.06 9.97
CA ARG A 86 2.44 6.27 11.42
C ARG A 86 1.52 5.21 12.03
N VAL A 87 1.96 4.60 13.12
CA VAL A 87 1.18 3.60 13.88
C VAL A 87 0.81 4.19 15.24
N GLU A 88 -0.46 4.13 15.59
CA GLU A 88 -1.00 4.55 16.89
C GLU A 88 -1.90 3.43 17.44
N GLY A 89 -1.35 2.63 18.35
CA GLY A 89 -2.05 1.45 18.89
C GLY A 89 -2.38 0.46 17.77
N ASP A 90 -3.66 0.19 17.58
CA ASP A 90 -4.20 -0.74 16.60
C ASP A 90 -4.63 -0.05 15.29
N VAL A 91 -4.21 1.19 15.06
CA VAL A 91 -4.49 1.94 13.83
C VAL A 91 -3.18 2.44 13.21
N ALA A 92 -3.07 2.36 11.90
CA ALA A 92 -1.97 2.98 11.17
C ALA A 92 -2.48 3.82 9.99
N PHE A 93 -1.73 4.89 9.71
CA PHE A 93 -1.96 5.83 8.63
C PHE A 93 -0.79 5.73 7.66
N ILE A 94 -1.06 5.62 6.36
CA ILE A 94 -0.02 5.49 5.34
C ILE A 94 -0.35 6.42 4.18
N ASN A 95 0.62 7.21 3.74
CA ASN A 95 0.52 8.04 2.54
C ASN A 95 1.53 7.53 1.51
N TYR A 96 1.11 7.38 0.26
CA TYR A 96 1.95 6.83 -0.78
C TYR A 96 1.54 7.28 -2.18
N TRP A 97 2.49 7.20 -3.10
CA TRP A 97 2.24 7.27 -4.53
C TRP A 97 1.97 5.87 -5.06
N ASN A 98 0.93 5.74 -5.85
CA ASN A 98 0.58 4.52 -6.57
C ASN A 98 0.71 4.77 -8.07
N LYS A 99 1.28 3.80 -8.77
CA LYS A 99 1.37 3.79 -10.21
C LYS A 99 0.94 2.42 -10.73
N ALA A 100 0.06 2.39 -11.72
CA ALA A 100 -0.26 1.19 -12.47
C ALA A 100 0.17 1.34 -13.92
N ASN A 101 0.92 0.36 -14.44
CA ASN A 101 1.09 0.18 -15.87
C ASN A 101 0.04 -0.81 -16.36
N ILE A 102 -0.83 -0.36 -17.27
CA ILE A 102 -1.87 -1.15 -17.91
C ILE A 102 -1.45 -1.44 -19.33
N LYS A 103 -1.24 -2.72 -19.65
CA LYS A 103 -0.73 -3.14 -20.96
C LYS A 103 -1.62 -4.21 -21.59
N ASN A 104 -1.97 -4.03 -22.85
CA ASN A 104 -2.55 -5.05 -23.73
C ASN A 104 -1.72 -5.16 -25.01
N THR A 105 -2.23 -5.86 -26.03
CA THR A 105 -1.55 -6.05 -27.33
C THR A 105 -1.36 -4.77 -28.13
N GLU A 106 -2.19 -3.74 -27.90
CA GLU A 106 -2.22 -2.51 -28.72
C GLU A 106 -1.49 -1.35 -28.06
N ARG A 107 -1.55 -1.25 -26.70
CA ARG A 107 -1.03 -0.09 -25.97
C ARG A 107 -0.52 -0.43 -24.59
N SER A 108 0.31 0.47 -24.08
CA SER A 108 0.75 0.50 -22.68
C SER A 108 0.57 1.91 -22.15
N ILE A 109 -0.13 2.05 -21.01
CA ILE A 109 -0.39 3.33 -20.36
C ILE A 109 0.00 3.26 -18.89
N ASP A 110 0.53 4.35 -18.37
CA ASP A 110 0.77 4.54 -16.95
C ASP A 110 -0.33 5.43 -16.35
N ILE A 111 -0.84 5.03 -15.19
CA ILE A 111 -1.84 5.78 -14.42
C ILE A 111 -1.26 6.01 -13.03
N TYR A 112 -1.46 7.20 -12.47
CA TYR A 112 -0.86 7.63 -11.22
C TYR A 112 -1.91 8.11 -10.24
N TRP A 113 -1.68 7.83 -8.97
CA TRP A 113 -2.51 8.31 -7.86
C TRP A 113 -1.63 8.76 -6.70
N LEU A 114 -2.12 9.76 -5.97
CA LEU A 114 -1.71 10.07 -4.61
C LEU A 114 -2.78 9.49 -3.68
N GLU A 115 -2.36 8.66 -2.75
CA GLU A 115 -3.28 7.91 -1.90
C GLU A 115 -2.92 8.03 -0.42
N SER A 116 -3.94 8.03 0.41
CA SER A 116 -3.83 7.87 1.85
C SER A 116 -4.76 6.77 2.33
N VAL A 117 -4.29 5.96 3.29
CA VAL A 117 -5.08 4.87 3.84
C VAL A 117 -5.04 4.87 5.36
N VAL A 118 -6.13 4.37 5.93
CA VAL A 118 -6.21 3.94 7.32
C VAL A 118 -6.31 2.43 7.32
N VAL A 119 -5.44 1.79 8.10
CA VAL A 119 -5.50 0.36 8.37
C VAL A 119 -5.73 0.13 9.85
N SER A 120 -6.59 -0.80 10.20
CA SER A 120 -6.95 -1.17 11.56
C SER A 120 -6.54 -2.62 11.85
N LYS A 121 -6.08 -2.87 13.06
CA LYS A 121 -5.73 -4.21 13.49
C LYS A 121 -6.98 -4.93 14.02
N VAL A 122 -7.34 -6.02 13.37
CA VAL A 122 -8.46 -6.89 13.75
C VAL A 122 -7.91 -8.27 14.12
N GLY A 123 -7.86 -8.60 15.38
CA GLY A 123 -7.10 -9.75 15.89
C GLY A 123 -5.62 -9.58 15.59
N ASP A 124 -5.02 -10.53 14.89
CA ASP A 124 -3.60 -10.48 14.50
C ASP A 124 -3.34 -9.91 13.09
N LYS A 125 -4.39 -9.42 12.42
CA LYS A 125 -4.30 -8.94 11.02
C LYS A 125 -4.53 -7.45 10.93
N TRP A 126 -3.79 -6.79 10.04
CA TRP A 126 -4.10 -5.46 9.58
C TRP A 126 -5.07 -5.54 8.40
N LEU A 127 -6.15 -4.75 8.43
CA LEU A 127 -7.17 -4.65 7.39
C LEU A 127 -7.34 -3.18 7.00
N LEU A 128 -7.68 -2.91 5.74
CA LEU A 128 -8.02 -1.56 5.28
C LEU A 128 -9.37 -1.13 5.82
N SER A 129 -9.42 0.02 6.49
CA SER A 129 -10.66 0.65 6.96
C SER A 129 -11.06 1.82 6.05
N GLN A 130 -10.10 2.51 5.46
CA GLN A 130 -10.36 3.62 4.54
C GLN A 130 -9.25 3.75 3.51
N MET A 131 -9.62 4.12 2.30
CA MET A 131 -8.71 4.58 1.26
C MET A 131 -9.22 5.89 0.67
N HIS A 132 -8.36 6.89 0.55
CA HIS A 132 -8.62 8.08 -0.23
C HIS A 132 -7.66 8.11 -1.41
N SER A 133 -8.18 8.20 -2.61
CA SER A 133 -7.44 8.10 -3.85
C SER A 133 -7.70 9.33 -4.72
N THR A 134 -6.61 9.96 -5.18
CA THR A 134 -6.66 11.08 -6.12
C THR A 134 -5.83 10.73 -7.34
N ARG A 135 -6.49 10.59 -8.48
CA ARG A 135 -5.81 10.37 -9.76
C ARG A 135 -5.14 11.66 -10.24
N LEU A 136 -3.90 11.53 -10.71
CA LEU A 136 -3.09 12.66 -11.16
C LEU A 136 -2.55 12.44 -12.59
N PRO A 137 -2.40 13.53 -13.38
CA PRO A 137 -1.59 13.52 -14.59
C PRO A 137 -0.13 13.21 -14.29
N GLN A 138 0.57 12.60 -15.25
CA GLN A 138 1.98 12.20 -15.05
C GLN A 138 2.91 13.39 -14.79
N ASP A 139 2.64 14.53 -15.40
CA ASP A 139 3.43 15.77 -15.27
C ASP A 139 3.27 16.47 -13.90
N GLU A 140 2.25 16.09 -13.13
CA GLU A 140 2.07 16.55 -11.76
C GLU A 140 2.83 15.71 -10.72
N ILE A 141 3.43 14.57 -11.12
CA ILE A 141 4.23 13.75 -10.20
C ILE A 141 5.56 14.47 -9.90
N PRO A 142 5.90 14.68 -8.60
CA PRO A 142 7.13 15.36 -8.23
C PRO A 142 8.37 14.64 -8.77
N LYS A 143 9.35 15.43 -9.24
CA LYS A 143 10.66 14.89 -9.62
C LYS A 143 11.33 14.22 -8.43
N GLY A 144 11.83 13.00 -8.61
CA GLY A 144 12.51 12.24 -7.55
C GLY A 144 11.65 11.19 -6.85
N VAL A 145 10.36 11.09 -7.14
CA VAL A 145 9.53 9.95 -6.68
C VAL A 145 10.08 8.65 -7.29
N THR A 146 10.51 7.73 -6.44
CA THR A 146 11.02 6.41 -6.86
C THR A 146 9.95 5.35 -6.67
N PHE A 147 9.48 4.79 -7.76
CA PHE A 147 8.46 3.74 -7.74
C PHE A 147 9.10 2.35 -7.67
N ILE A 148 8.71 1.58 -6.66
CA ILE A 148 9.14 0.19 -6.46
C ILE A 148 8.05 -0.73 -6.98
N LYS A 149 8.42 -1.65 -7.89
CA LYS A 149 7.49 -2.64 -8.44
C LYS A 149 6.97 -3.56 -7.33
N GLN A 150 5.65 -3.77 -7.30
CA GLN A 150 5.02 -4.75 -6.43
C GLN A 150 5.58 -6.15 -6.77
N GLN A 151 6.05 -6.86 -5.74
CA GLN A 151 6.42 -8.27 -5.86
C GLN A 151 5.15 -9.13 -5.76
N ILE A 152 5.09 -10.16 -6.58
CA ILE A 152 3.99 -11.13 -6.63
C ILE A 152 4.36 -12.33 -5.79
#